data_d2642f6d608c6e41140541570dab10c7
#
_entry.id   d2642f6d608c6e41140541570dab10c7
#
_cell.length_a   1.000
_cell.length_b   1.000
_cell.length_c   1.000
_cell.angle_alpha   90.00
_cell.angle_beta   90.00
_cell.angle_gamma   90.00
#
_symmetry.space_group_name_H-M   'P 1'
#
loop_
_entity.id
_entity.type
_entity.pdbx_description
1 polymer ?
#
loop_
_entity_poly.entity_id
_entity_poly.type
_entity_poly.pdbx_seq_one_letter_code
_entity_poly.pdbx_strand_id
1 'polypeptide(L)'
;MTEAPNSPRGDSDSPDEAFISVRNLWKVFGKNPVRALSDENAARGKQDLQESLGLVVGLSDVSFDVHRGETFVVMGLSGSGKSTLVRCLIRLIEPTAGAIIVDGTDIMGADRDGLRDFRRGRVAMVFQQYGLLPHRNVMDNASWGLEIRGVPKEERYAKTQEMLDMVGLDGWEASYPRELSGGMQQRVGLARALAVDPELLLLDEPFSGLDPLIRRHMQDELIRIQQELNKTIVFITHDLAEAVRLGDRIAIMRDGEVAQIGEPEDIVLRPEDDYVAEFTQDVRRESILTARHVMVDAPCVVRSDADPAGALAAIEAAGADAAMVVDSDRTFVGLLTTEQVRAAGDGELAAHAARGSAAAPEPVAPDITLEELIPLAMASDHPVPVVDRRGRLRGIIDRNTLAETISVSD
;
A
#
# COMPACT_ATOMS: atom_id res chain seq x y z
N MET A 1 -9.09 -35.60 38.74
CA MET A 1 -9.75 -35.55 37.42
C MET A 1 -10.83 -34.50 37.55
N THR A 2 -10.53 -33.31 37.07
CA THR A 2 -11.54 -32.25 36.84
C THR A 2 -10.94 -31.40 35.70
N GLU A 3 -11.53 -31.58 34.53
CA GLU A 3 -11.18 -30.85 33.31
C GLU A 3 -11.55 -29.37 33.48
N ALA A 4 -10.62 -28.47 33.15
CA ALA A 4 -10.90 -27.07 32.99
C ALA A 4 -11.57 -26.83 31.63
N PRO A 5 -12.58 -25.98 31.52
CA PRO A 5 -13.25 -25.72 30.25
C PRO A 5 -12.38 -24.88 29.32
N ASN A 6 -12.26 -25.38 28.10
CA ASN A 6 -11.69 -24.74 26.93
C ASN A 6 -12.51 -23.49 26.63
N SER A 7 -11.93 -22.29 26.80
CA SER A 7 -12.55 -21.05 26.38
C SER A 7 -12.45 -20.95 24.84
N PRO A 8 -13.53 -20.65 24.14
CA PRO A 8 -13.47 -20.43 22.69
C PRO A 8 -12.68 -19.13 22.43
N ARG A 9 -11.71 -19.21 21.50
CA ARG A 9 -11.11 -18.02 20.88
C ARG A 9 -12.25 -17.27 20.21
N GLY A 10 -12.52 -16.06 20.68
CA GLY A 10 -13.50 -15.18 20.08
C GLY A 10 -13.05 -14.80 18.66
N ASP A 11 -13.87 -15.13 17.68
CA ASP A 11 -13.87 -14.50 16.36
C ASP A 11 -14.26 -13.02 16.56
N SER A 12 -13.26 -12.16 16.71
CA SER A 12 -13.42 -10.71 16.60
C SER A 12 -12.80 -10.25 15.28
N ASP A 13 -13.37 -10.69 14.19
CA ASP A 13 -13.10 -10.13 12.85
C ASP A 13 -14.07 -8.95 12.61
N SER A 14 -13.87 -7.86 13.36
CA SER A 14 -14.39 -6.56 12.97
C SER A 14 -13.35 -5.89 12.08
N PRO A 15 -13.69 -5.45 10.85
CA PRO A 15 -12.74 -4.84 9.91
C PRO A 15 -12.20 -3.47 10.35
N ASP A 16 -12.50 -3.02 11.56
CA ASP A 16 -12.23 -1.67 12.07
C ASP A 16 -11.22 -1.63 13.24
N GLU A 17 -10.66 -2.78 13.67
CA GLU A 17 -9.73 -2.82 14.79
C GLU A 17 -8.27 -2.71 14.30
N ALA A 18 -7.55 -1.67 14.80
CA ALA A 18 -6.15 -1.44 14.45
C ALA A 18 -5.27 -2.61 14.91
N PHE A 19 -4.48 -3.17 14.00
CA PHE A 19 -3.46 -4.18 14.34
C PHE A 19 -2.27 -3.57 15.08
N ILE A 20 -1.81 -2.38 14.65
CA ILE A 20 -0.83 -1.57 15.37
C ILE A 20 -1.48 -0.23 15.71
N SER A 21 -1.39 0.16 16.98
CA SER A 21 -1.83 1.47 17.44
C SER A 21 -0.67 2.18 18.14
N VAL A 22 -0.28 3.32 17.61
CA VAL A 22 0.77 4.19 18.16
C VAL A 22 0.12 5.46 18.66
N ARG A 23 0.39 5.86 19.90
CA ARG A 23 -0.19 7.05 20.52
C ARG A 23 0.86 7.89 21.21
N ASN A 24 0.96 9.15 20.81
CA ASN A 24 1.82 10.18 21.38
C ASN A 24 3.26 9.67 21.59
N LEU A 25 3.83 9.00 20.58
CA LEU A 25 5.12 8.36 20.67
C LEU A 25 6.24 9.41 20.56
N TRP A 26 7.12 9.43 21.58
CA TRP A 26 8.27 10.29 21.64
C TRP A 26 9.56 9.48 21.71
N LYS A 27 10.56 9.92 20.98
CA LYS A 27 11.93 9.45 21.15
C LYS A 27 12.91 10.61 21.19
N VAL A 28 13.54 10.79 22.32
CA VAL A 28 14.60 11.78 22.52
C VAL A 28 15.89 11.03 22.87
N PHE A 29 16.99 11.40 22.22
CA PHE A 29 18.33 10.90 22.51
C PHE A 29 19.10 11.90 23.35
N GLY A 30 19.95 11.42 24.26
CA GLY A 30 20.77 12.26 25.13
C GLY A 30 20.68 11.87 26.60
N LYS A 31 21.28 12.67 27.48
CA LYS A 31 21.21 12.43 28.92
C LYS A 31 19.90 12.95 29.49
N ASN A 32 19.18 12.07 30.21
CA ASN A 32 17.88 12.40 30.81
C ASN A 32 16.85 12.92 29.79
N PRO A 33 16.46 12.11 28.80
CA PRO A 33 15.64 12.53 27.65
C PRO A 33 14.24 13.01 28.05
N VAL A 34 13.70 12.54 29.18
CA VAL A 34 12.39 12.95 29.70
C VAL A 34 12.31 14.47 29.98
N ARG A 35 13.45 15.14 30.19
CA ARG A 35 13.48 16.60 30.35
C ARG A 35 12.96 17.35 29.14
N ALA A 36 13.08 16.81 27.93
CA ALA A 36 12.52 17.43 26.73
C ALA A 36 10.99 17.53 26.78
N LEU A 37 10.34 16.65 27.54
CA LEU A 37 8.86 16.57 27.67
C LEU A 37 8.33 17.36 28.86
N SER A 38 9.18 18.07 29.64
CA SER A 38 8.71 18.89 30.74
C SER A 38 8.04 20.16 30.23
N ASP A 39 7.07 20.72 31.00
CA ASP A 39 6.36 21.95 30.67
C ASP A 39 7.30 23.13 30.35
N GLU A 40 8.45 23.18 31.00
CA GLU A 40 9.51 24.19 30.76
C GLU A 40 10.13 24.10 29.35
N ASN A 41 10.17 22.89 28.78
CA ASN A 41 10.84 22.60 27.51
C ASN A 41 9.89 22.28 26.37
N ALA A 42 8.59 22.05 26.65
CA ALA A 42 7.58 21.68 25.67
C ALA A 42 7.41 22.74 24.55
N ALA A 43 7.65 24.02 24.85
CA ALA A 43 7.57 25.11 23.88
C ALA A 43 8.89 25.38 23.14
N ARG A 44 9.98 24.64 23.45
CA ARG A 44 11.28 24.84 22.80
C ARG A 44 11.36 24.10 21.48
N GLY A 45 11.96 24.75 20.48
CA GLY A 45 12.27 24.10 19.22
C GLY A 45 13.34 23.00 19.37
N LYS A 46 13.35 22.02 18.44
CA LYS A 46 14.30 20.89 18.44
C LYS A 46 15.76 21.35 18.45
N GLN A 47 16.07 22.44 17.71
CA GLN A 47 17.42 23.02 17.67
C GLN A 47 17.82 23.60 19.02
N ASP A 48 16.93 24.32 19.71
CA ASP A 48 17.21 24.86 21.05
C ASP A 48 17.44 23.75 22.09
N LEU A 49 16.65 22.67 22.03
CA LEU A 49 16.85 21.49 22.89
C LEU A 49 18.22 20.84 22.65
N GLN A 50 18.68 20.79 21.40
CA GLN A 50 19.98 20.24 21.06
C GLN A 50 21.13 21.15 21.56
N GLU A 51 21.04 22.46 21.30
CA GLU A 51 22.10 23.42 21.65
C GLU A 51 22.20 23.65 23.16
N SER A 52 21.04 23.74 23.84
CA SER A 52 21.01 24.10 25.28
C SER A 52 21.12 22.89 26.20
N LEU A 53 20.58 21.73 25.81
CA LEU A 53 20.50 20.54 26.66
C LEU A 53 21.23 19.33 26.10
N GLY A 54 21.73 19.37 24.87
CA GLY A 54 22.34 18.25 24.18
C GLY A 54 21.35 17.11 23.90
N LEU A 55 20.05 17.45 23.74
CA LEU A 55 19.00 16.49 23.49
C LEU A 55 18.61 16.52 22.01
N VAL A 56 18.62 15.36 21.36
CA VAL A 56 18.22 15.22 19.96
C VAL A 56 16.85 14.56 19.92
N VAL A 57 15.84 15.28 19.40
CA VAL A 57 14.48 14.75 19.21
C VAL A 57 14.45 13.93 17.94
N GLY A 58 14.27 12.62 18.07
CA GLY A 58 14.14 11.71 16.93
C GLY A 58 12.70 11.42 16.53
N LEU A 59 11.76 11.44 17.51
CA LEU A 59 10.31 11.36 17.29
C LEU A 59 9.63 12.34 18.24
N SER A 60 8.59 13.01 17.74
CA SER A 60 7.82 14.03 18.45
C SER A 60 6.33 13.78 18.21
N ASP A 61 5.62 13.33 19.24
CA ASP A 61 4.16 13.17 19.27
C ASP A 61 3.56 12.34 18.11
N VAL A 62 4.23 11.26 17.72
CA VAL A 62 3.81 10.43 16.60
C VAL A 62 2.61 9.55 17.00
N SER A 63 1.51 9.66 16.25
CA SER A 63 0.29 8.85 16.45
C SER A 63 -0.25 8.37 15.12
N PHE A 64 -0.53 7.07 15.00
CA PHE A 64 -1.18 6.46 13.83
C PHE A 64 -1.67 5.05 14.15
N ASP A 65 -2.50 4.52 13.26
CA ASP A 65 -2.97 3.15 13.27
C ASP A 65 -2.57 2.42 11.99
N VAL A 66 -2.29 1.12 12.09
CA VAL A 66 -2.08 0.21 10.95
C VAL A 66 -3.09 -0.92 11.08
N HIS A 67 -3.81 -1.23 10.01
CA HIS A 67 -4.81 -2.29 9.99
C HIS A 67 -4.19 -3.65 9.67
N ARG A 68 -4.91 -4.73 10.01
CA ARG A 68 -4.44 -6.09 9.71
C ARG A 68 -4.43 -6.33 8.19
N GLY A 69 -3.34 -6.90 7.69
CA GLY A 69 -3.16 -7.15 6.25
C GLY A 69 -2.83 -5.91 5.43
N GLU A 70 -2.70 -4.73 6.05
CA GLU A 70 -2.34 -3.47 5.40
C GLU A 70 -0.85 -3.38 5.12
N THR A 71 -0.49 -2.82 3.97
CA THR A 71 0.85 -2.29 3.70
C THR A 71 0.86 -0.81 4.03
N PHE A 72 1.35 -0.46 5.21
CA PHE A 72 1.49 0.90 5.68
C PHE A 72 2.89 1.43 5.38
N VAL A 73 2.99 2.47 4.56
CA VAL A 73 4.26 3.04 4.16
C VAL A 73 4.61 4.25 5.03
N VAL A 74 5.84 4.29 5.52
CA VAL A 74 6.40 5.44 6.24
C VAL A 74 7.48 6.06 5.37
N MET A 75 7.27 7.29 4.91
CA MET A 75 8.22 7.98 4.05
C MET A 75 8.65 9.34 4.58
N GLY A 76 9.63 9.97 3.94
CA GLY A 76 10.18 11.28 4.31
C GLY A 76 11.67 11.36 4.01
N LEU A 77 12.26 12.55 4.11
CA LEU A 77 13.68 12.78 3.85
C LEU A 77 14.60 12.05 4.83
N SER A 78 15.89 12.00 4.51
CA SER A 78 16.92 11.47 5.42
C SER A 78 16.89 12.26 6.74
N GLY A 79 16.91 11.54 7.87
CA GLY A 79 16.83 12.18 9.19
C GLY A 79 15.42 12.49 9.70
N SER A 80 14.35 12.25 8.94
CA SER A 80 12.97 12.52 9.38
C SER A 80 12.45 11.61 10.51
N GLY A 81 13.22 10.58 10.94
CA GLY A 81 12.83 9.72 12.06
C GLY A 81 12.30 8.33 11.69
N LYS A 82 12.12 7.99 10.42
CA LYS A 82 11.54 6.73 9.93
C LYS A 82 12.15 5.47 10.56
N SER A 83 13.47 5.29 10.41
CA SER A 83 14.15 4.11 10.99
C SER A 83 14.13 4.11 12.52
N THR A 84 14.05 5.30 13.15
CA THR A 84 13.84 5.40 14.60
C THR A 84 12.45 4.90 14.97
N LEU A 85 11.42 5.31 14.23
CA LEU A 85 10.05 4.88 14.44
C LEU A 85 9.92 3.36 14.38
N VAL A 86 10.37 2.73 13.30
CA VAL A 86 10.25 1.27 13.14
C VAL A 86 11.01 0.50 14.23
N ARG A 87 12.18 0.98 14.63
CA ARG A 87 12.93 0.37 15.74
C ARG A 87 12.25 0.60 17.09
N CYS A 88 11.50 1.68 17.27
CA CYS A 88 10.66 1.89 18.44
C CYS A 88 9.46 0.95 18.47
N LEU A 89 8.81 0.67 17.32
CA LEU A 89 7.64 -0.25 17.23
C LEU A 89 7.92 -1.63 17.85
N ILE A 90 9.14 -2.09 17.75
CA ILE A 90 9.57 -3.37 18.33
C ILE A 90 10.52 -3.20 19.54
N ARG A 91 10.60 -1.99 20.08
CA ARG A 91 11.48 -1.62 21.21
C ARG A 91 12.95 -2.07 21.05
N LEU A 92 13.47 -2.12 19.82
CA LEU A 92 14.93 -2.16 19.60
C LEU A 92 15.58 -0.84 20.06
N ILE A 93 14.84 0.26 19.92
CA ILE A 93 15.12 1.55 20.54
C ILE A 93 14.00 1.80 21.53
N GLU A 94 14.35 2.01 22.80
CA GLU A 94 13.38 2.32 23.85
C GLU A 94 12.77 3.71 23.60
N PRO A 95 11.44 3.84 23.43
CA PRO A 95 10.78 5.15 23.37
C PRO A 95 10.98 5.96 24.65
N THR A 96 10.87 7.27 24.55
CA THR A 96 10.95 8.15 25.74
C THR A 96 9.60 8.28 26.42
N ALA A 97 8.50 8.30 25.64
CA ALA A 97 7.12 8.33 26.10
C ALA A 97 6.18 7.85 25.01
N GLY A 98 4.91 7.68 25.34
CA GLY A 98 3.83 7.24 24.45
C GLY A 98 3.46 5.79 24.66
N ALA A 99 2.58 5.27 23.79
CA ALA A 99 2.11 3.90 23.82
C ALA A 99 2.24 3.23 22.44
N ILE A 100 2.53 1.94 22.44
CA ILE A 100 2.57 1.08 21.27
C ILE A 100 1.78 -0.18 21.62
N ILE A 101 0.67 -0.38 20.92
CA ILE A 101 -0.18 -1.57 21.08
C ILE A 101 -0.10 -2.35 19.78
N VAL A 102 0.17 -3.64 19.85
CA VAL A 102 0.17 -4.55 18.70
C VAL A 102 -0.77 -5.70 18.99
N ASP A 103 -1.83 -5.82 18.21
CA ASP A 103 -2.88 -6.82 18.37
C ASP A 103 -3.39 -6.91 19.83
N GLY A 104 -3.79 -5.75 20.35
CA GLY A 104 -4.26 -5.61 21.73
C GLY A 104 -3.19 -5.74 22.83
N THR A 105 -1.93 -6.04 22.48
CA THR A 105 -0.84 -6.20 23.45
C THR A 105 -0.05 -4.89 23.60
N ASP A 106 0.01 -4.36 24.82
CA ASP A 106 0.87 -3.21 25.14
C ASP A 106 2.36 -3.61 25.12
N ILE A 107 3.08 -3.14 24.10
CA ILE A 107 4.50 -3.42 23.93
C ILE A 107 5.34 -2.61 24.93
N MET A 108 4.86 -1.45 25.37
CA MET A 108 5.59 -0.61 26.33
C MET A 108 5.64 -1.22 27.73
N GLY A 109 4.56 -1.90 28.13
CA GLY A 109 4.48 -2.61 29.42
C GLY A 109 5.14 -3.99 29.44
N ALA A 110 5.53 -4.54 28.27
CA ALA A 110 6.10 -5.87 28.17
C ALA A 110 7.47 -5.95 28.91
N ASP A 111 7.65 -6.99 29.69
CA ASP A 111 8.93 -7.32 30.32
C ASP A 111 9.93 -7.86 29.27
N ARG A 112 11.15 -8.18 29.74
CA ARG A 112 12.24 -8.64 28.86
C ARG A 112 11.88 -9.95 28.12
N ASP A 113 11.19 -10.87 28.79
CA ASP A 113 10.86 -12.17 28.24
C ASP A 113 9.68 -12.05 27.26
N GLY A 114 8.64 -11.32 27.62
CA GLY A 114 7.51 -11.00 26.73
C GLY A 114 7.94 -10.27 25.46
N LEU A 115 8.86 -9.29 25.59
CA LEU A 115 9.40 -8.57 24.45
C LEU A 115 10.27 -9.47 23.54
N ARG A 116 11.04 -10.39 24.13
CA ARG A 116 11.81 -11.38 23.36
C ARG A 116 10.88 -12.32 22.59
N ASP A 117 9.81 -12.79 23.22
CA ASP A 117 8.86 -13.72 22.64
C ASP A 117 8.02 -13.03 21.53
N PHE A 118 7.62 -11.78 21.75
CA PHE A 118 7.02 -10.93 20.71
C PHE A 118 7.93 -10.81 19.49
N ARG A 119 9.20 -10.42 19.66
CA ARG A 119 10.16 -10.27 18.55
C ARG A 119 10.48 -11.58 17.86
N ARG A 120 10.48 -12.71 18.58
CA ARG A 120 10.75 -14.05 18.01
C ARG A 120 9.53 -14.62 17.29
N GLY A 121 8.35 -14.39 17.85
CA GLY A 121 7.13 -15.06 17.44
C GLY A 121 6.35 -14.33 16.36
N ARG A 122 6.23 -13.01 16.50
CA ARG A 122 5.23 -12.24 15.76
C ARG A 122 5.79 -11.27 14.74
N VAL A 123 7.08 -10.92 14.84
CA VAL A 123 7.68 -9.87 14.02
C VAL A 123 8.89 -10.39 13.26
N ALA A 124 9.04 -9.97 12.02
CA ALA A 124 10.30 -10.06 11.28
C ALA A 124 10.68 -8.69 10.74
N MET A 125 12.00 -8.45 10.61
CA MET A 125 12.53 -7.20 10.09
C MET A 125 13.59 -7.46 9.03
N VAL A 126 13.45 -6.77 7.89
CA VAL A 126 14.47 -6.69 6.85
C VAL A 126 15.14 -5.33 6.98
N PHE A 127 16.45 -5.32 7.16
CA PHE A 127 17.25 -4.11 7.31
C PHE A 127 17.80 -3.64 5.97
N GLN A 128 18.09 -2.37 5.84
CA GLN A 128 18.71 -1.73 4.68
C GLN A 128 20.01 -2.43 4.24
N GLN A 129 20.83 -2.90 5.17
CA GLN A 129 22.05 -3.69 4.92
C GLN A 129 21.78 -5.18 5.15
N TYR A 130 20.87 -5.78 4.49
CA TYR A 130 20.44 -7.20 4.49
C TYR A 130 20.78 -8.05 5.73
N GLY A 131 21.87 -7.74 6.46
CA GLY A 131 22.30 -8.40 7.68
C GLY A 131 22.51 -9.91 7.54
N LEU A 132 23.00 -10.36 6.37
CA LEU A 132 23.31 -11.75 6.14
C LEU A 132 24.58 -12.16 6.88
N LEU A 133 24.59 -13.39 7.37
CA LEU A 133 25.72 -14.00 8.05
C LEU A 133 26.72 -14.49 6.97
N PRO A 134 27.91 -13.89 6.84
CA PRO A 134 28.81 -14.15 5.70
C PRO A 134 29.41 -15.55 5.72
N HIS A 135 29.43 -16.20 6.87
CA HIS A 135 29.95 -17.55 7.10
C HIS A 135 28.88 -18.65 6.93
N ARG A 136 27.64 -18.27 6.63
CA ARG A 136 26.52 -19.20 6.37
C ARG A 136 26.09 -19.12 4.91
N ASN A 137 25.66 -20.24 4.34
CA ASN A 137 25.06 -20.28 3.02
C ASN A 137 23.63 -19.68 3.00
N VAL A 138 22.98 -19.65 1.85
CA VAL A 138 21.63 -19.12 1.65
C VAL A 138 20.60 -19.84 2.55
N MET A 139 20.59 -21.18 2.51
CA MET A 139 19.68 -21.99 3.33
C MET A 139 19.85 -21.72 4.82
N ASP A 140 21.09 -21.68 5.30
CA ASP A 140 21.38 -21.42 6.72
C ASP A 140 21.06 -19.96 7.13
N ASN A 141 21.23 -19.00 6.23
CA ASN A 141 20.81 -17.62 6.46
C ASN A 141 19.30 -17.50 6.54
N ALA A 142 18.59 -18.05 5.58
CA ALA A 142 17.14 -17.97 5.50
C ALA A 142 16.45 -18.75 6.64
N SER A 143 17.00 -19.89 7.05
CA SER A 143 16.46 -20.71 8.15
C SER A 143 16.86 -20.25 9.56
N TRP A 144 17.69 -19.20 9.69
CA TRP A 144 18.28 -18.82 10.97
C TRP A 144 17.24 -18.41 12.03
N GLY A 145 16.16 -17.73 11.63
CA GLY A 145 15.09 -17.37 12.55
C GLY A 145 14.41 -18.59 13.17
N LEU A 146 14.18 -19.63 12.40
CA LEU A 146 13.63 -20.91 12.86
C LEU A 146 14.61 -21.69 13.74
N GLU A 147 15.93 -21.57 13.44
CA GLU A 147 16.98 -22.15 14.29
C GLU A 147 16.96 -21.55 15.69
N ILE A 148 16.85 -20.22 15.81
CA ILE A 148 16.73 -19.53 17.09
C ILE A 148 15.47 -19.94 17.88
N ARG A 149 14.40 -20.30 17.16
CA ARG A 149 13.16 -20.85 17.75
C ARG A 149 13.30 -22.30 18.18
N GLY A 150 14.41 -22.97 17.87
CA GLY A 150 14.67 -24.37 18.22
C GLY A 150 13.98 -25.38 17.30
N VAL A 151 13.52 -24.96 16.12
CA VAL A 151 12.90 -25.85 15.14
C VAL A 151 13.95 -26.86 14.60
N PRO A 152 13.63 -28.17 14.57
CA PRO A 152 14.52 -29.19 14.04
C PRO A 152 15.00 -28.91 12.61
N LYS A 153 16.21 -29.35 12.27
CA LYS A 153 16.87 -28.99 11.01
C LYS A 153 16.07 -29.37 9.77
N GLU A 154 15.51 -30.58 9.76
CA GLU A 154 14.72 -31.09 8.64
C GLU A 154 13.46 -30.25 8.42
N GLU A 155 12.74 -29.89 9.49
CA GLU A 155 11.52 -29.10 9.41
C GLU A 155 11.83 -27.66 9.00
N ARG A 156 12.85 -27.03 9.61
CA ARG A 156 13.19 -25.63 9.26
C ARG A 156 13.69 -25.49 7.81
N TYR A 157 14.42 -26.50 7.30
CA TYR A 157 14.90 -26.48 5.91
C TYR A 157 13.74 -26.65 4.92
N ALA A 158 12.78 -27.54 5.21
CA ALA A 158 11.59 -27.69 4.39
C ALA A 158 10.78 -26.39 4.27
N LYS A 159 10.47 -25.75 5.41
CA LYS A 159 9.78 -24.45 5.42
C LYS A 159 10.59 -23.33 4.73
N THR A 160 11.91 -23.35 4.90
CA THR A 160 12.77 -22.34 4.28
C THR A 160 12.87 -22.54 2.79
N GLN A 161 12.86 -23.78 2.29
CA GLN A 161 12.86 -24.06 0.86
C GLN A 161 11.64 -23.44 0.17
N GLU A 162 10.44 -23.60 0.75
CA GLU A 162 9.23 -22.99 0.23
C GLU A 162 9.38 -21.46 0.09
N MET A 163 10.03 -20.80 1.05
CA MET A 163 10.26 -19.36 0.99
C MET A 163 11.35 -18.98 -0.01
N LEU A 164 12.40 -19.79 -0.16
CA LEU A 164 13.44 -19.59 -1.18
C LEU A 164 12.87 -19.74 -2.59
N ASP A 165 12.02 -20.73 -2.81
CA ASP A 165 11.32 -20.95 -4.08
C ASP A 165 10.40 -19.75 -4.38
N MET A 166 9.65 -19.29 -3.38
CA MET A 166 8.75 -18.12 -3.48
C MET A 166 9.47 -16.85 -3.91
N VAL A 167 10.69 -16.60 -3.40
CA VAL A 167 11.49 -15.43 -3.77
C VAL A 167 12.41 -15.68 -4.97
N GLY A 168 12.28 -16.82 -5.66
CA GLY A 168 13.05 -17.16 -6.87
C GLY A 168 14.54 -17.39 -6.62
N LEU A 169 14.87 -18.10 -5.53
CA LEU A 169 16.23 -18.49 -5.17
C LEU A 169 16.45 -20.01 -5.20
N ASP A 170 15.58 -20.76 -5.89
CA ASP A 170 15.77 -22.19 -6.16
C ASP A 170 17.12 -22.44 -6.84
N GLY A 171 17.87 -23.44 -6.35
CA GLY A 171 19.21 -23.80 -6.83
C GLY A 171 20.36 -22.98 -6.23
N TRP A 172 20.06 -21.98 -5.37
CA TRP A 172 21.10 -21.15 -4.72
C TRP A 172 21.32 -21.45 -3.23
N GLU A 173 20.71 -22.51 -2.69
CA GLU A 173 20.66 -22.84 -1.27
C GLU A 173 22.04 -23.02 -0.66
N ALA A 174 22.98 -23.61 -1.42
CA ALA A 174 24.35 -23.89 -0.99
C ALA A 174 25.31 -22.71 -1.16
N SER A 175 24.90 -21.65 -1.89
CA SER A 175 25.73 -20.49 -2.19
C SER A 175 25.94 -19.60 -0.95
N TYR A 176 27.04 -18.89 -0.90
CA TYR A 176 27.35 -17.94 0.18
C TYR A 176 27.02 -16.50 -0.23
N PRO A 177 26.76 -15.57 0.72
CA PRO A 177 26.41 -14.18 0.41
C PRO A 177 27.35 -13.48 -0.57
N ARG A 178 28.65 -13.74 -0.52
CA ARG A 178 29.67 -13.17 -1.42
C ARG A 178 29.52 -13.62 -2.90
N GLU A 179 28.78 -14.68 -3.14
CA GLU A 179 28.53 -15.26 -4.47
C GLU A 179 27.25 -14.74 -5.12
N LEU A 180 26.50 -13.91 -4.35
CA LEU A 180 25.19 -13.40 -4.74
C LEU A 180 25.27 -11.92 -5.17
N SER A 181 24.43 -11.54 -6.14
CA SER A 181 24.16 -10.12 -6.41
C SER A 181 23.43 -9.45 -5.24
N GLY A 182 23.44 -8.10 -5.19
CA GLY A 182 22.72 -7.34 -4.14
C GLY A 182 21.23 -7.71 -4.06
N GLY A 183 20.56 -7.84 -5.23
CA GLY A 183 19.16 -8.25 -5.29
C GLY A 183 18.93 -9.69 -4.77
N MET A 184 19.86 -10.61 -5.03
CA MET A 184 19.77 -11.97 -4.48
C MET A 184 19.98 -11.97 -2.96
N GLN A 185 20.94 -11.20 -2.45
CA GLN A 185 21.14 -11.05 -1.01
C GLN A 185 19.88 -10.52 -0.32
N GLN A 186 19.20 -9.58 -0.96
CA GLN A 186 17.95 -9.04 -0.47
C GLN A 186 16.84 -10.10 -0.44
N ARG A 187 16.71 -10.90 -1.49
CA ARG A 187 15.76 -12.02 -1.53
C ARG A 187 16.02 -13.03 -0.42
N VAL A 188 17.29 -13.32 -0.10
CA VAL A 188 17.65 -14.14 1.08
C VAL A 188 17.18 -13.48 2.37
N GLY A 189 17.35 -12.16 2.52
CA GLY A 189 16.85 -11.40 3.67
C GLY A 189 15.32 -11.47 3.80
N LEU A 190 14.60 -11.38 2.69
CA LEU A 190 13.15 -11.51 2.63
C LEU A 190 12.71 -12.94 2.96
N ALA A 191 13.32 -13.96 2.35
CA ALA A 191 13.04 -15.37 2.66
C ALA A 191 13.26 -15.68 4.16
N ARG A 192 14.35 -15.16 4.76
CA ARG A 192 14.62 -15.27 6.19
C ARG A 192 13.51 -14.65 7.05
N ALA A 193 13.00 -13.51 6.63
CA ALA A 193 11.92 -12.83 7.34
C ALA A 193 10.59 -13.60 7.20
N LEU A 194 10.29 -14.14 6.03
CA LEU A 194 9.05 -14.89 5.77
C LEU A 194 9.08 -16.31 6.37
N ALA A 195 10.24 -16.97 6.43
CA ALA A 195 10.38 -18.34 6.93
C ALA A 195 9.87 -18.50 8.37
N VAL A 196 9.94 -17.45 9.19
CA VAL A 196 9.42 -17.46 10.55
C VAL A 196 7.92 -17.23 10.64
N ASP A 197 7.23 -17.06 9.51
CA ASP A 197 5.79 -16.80 9.41
C ASP A 197 5.34 -15.67 10.35
N PRO A 198 5.83 -14.42 10.17
CA PRO A 198 5.51 -13.31 11.05
C PRO A 198 4.09 -12.81 10.79
N GLU A 199 3.46 -12.22 11.80
CA GLU A 199 2.22 -11.44 11.65
C GLU A 199 2.52 -10.02 11.15
N LEU A 200 3.68 -9.47 11.56
CA LEU A 200 4.17 -8.14 11.20
C LEU A 200 5.52 -8.22 10.50
N LEU A 201 5.58 -7.67 9.29
CA LEU A 201 6.81 -7.55 8.52
C LEU A 201 7.25 -6.08 8.48
N LEU A 202 8.44 -5.79 8.99
CA LEU A 202 9.03 -4.47 8.98
C LEU A 202 10.15 -4.43 7.93
N LEU A 203 10.05 -3.49 6.97
CA LEU A 203 10.98 -3.36 5.86
C LEU A 203 11.62 -1.96 5.91
N ASP A 204 12.90 -1.87 6.31
CA ASP A 204 13.63 -0.59 6.45
C ASP A 204 14.47 -0.34 5.20
N GLU A 205 13.95 0.46 4.26
CA GLU A 205 14.53 0.78 2.94
C GLU A 205 15.03 -0.46 2.19
N PRO A 206 14.19 -1.50 2.01
CA PRO A 206 14.66 -2.78 1.52
C PRO A 206 15.17 -2.72 0.08
N PHE A 207 14.77 -1.74 -0.72
CA PHE A 207 15.14 -1.63 -2.14
C PHE A 207 16.20 -0.58 -2.43
N SER A 208 16.75 0.07 -1.38
CA SER A 208 17.81 1.05 -1.55
C SER A 208 19.09 0.39 -2.10
N GLY A 209 19.72 1.04 -3.08
CA GLY A 209 20.95 0.53 -3.70
C GLY A 209 20.79 -0.57 -4.74
N LEU A 210 19.55 -0.95 -5.09
CA LEU A 210 19.27 -1.82 -6.24
C LEU A 210 19.17 -1.01 -7.53
N ASP A 211 19.60 -1.61 -8.65
CA ASP A 211 19.34 -1.01 -9.94
C ASP A 211 17.82 -0.98 -10.26
N PRO A 212 17.36 -0.06 -11.15
CA PRO A 212 15.92 0.16 -11.36
C PRO A 212 15.15 -1.08 -11.82
N LEU A 213 15.78 -1.95 -12.62
CA LEU A 213 15.11 -3.15 -13.13
C LEU A 213 14.91 -4.19 -12.03
N ILE A 214 15.95 -4.46 -11.24
CA ILE A 214 15.89 -5.40 -10.12
C ILE A 214 14.92 -4.87 -9.05
N ARG A 215 14.96 -3.57 -8.77
CA ARG A 215 14.03 -2.91 -7.83
C ARG A 215 12.58 -3.18 -8.23
N ARG A 216 12.23 -2.94 -9.50
CA ARG A 216 10.87 -3.16 -10.01
C ARG A 216 10.42 -4.62 -9.84
N HIS A 217 11.27 -5.57 -10.19
CA HIS A 217 10.98 -7.00 -10.01
C HIS A 217 10.78 -7.37 -8.52
N MET A 218 11.55 -6.75 -7.62
CA MET A 218 11.41 -7.01 -6.18
C MET A 218 10.12 -6.40 -5.59
N GLN A 219 9.68 -5.26 -6.12
CA GLN A 219 8.39 -4.66 -5.76
C GLN A 219 7.23 -5.54 -6.24
N ASP A 220 7.27 -6.03 -7.49
CA ASP A 220 6.27 -6.96 -8.01
C ASP A 220 6.18 -8.24 -7.15
N GLU A 221 7.33 -8.77 -6.76
CA GLU A 221 7.42 -9.94 -5.91
C GLU A 221 6.84 -9.68 -4.51
N LEU A 222 7.11 -8.52 -3.92
CA LEU A 222 6.54 -8.14 -2.62
C LEU A 222 5.02 -8.01 -2.68
N ILE A 223 4.48 -7.40 -3.76
CA ILE A 223 3.03 -7.29 -3.99
C ILE A 223 2.41 -8.70 -4.08
N ARG A 224 3.02 -9.60 -4.87
CA ARG A 224 2.55 -10.97 -5.00
C ARG A 224 2.54 -11.71 -3.66
N ILE A 225 3.62 -11.63 -2.89
CA ILE A 225 3.74 -12.23 -1.56
C ILE A 225 2.69 -11.66 -0.61
N GLN A 226 2.46 -10.35 -0.64
CA GLN A 226 1.45 -9.70 0.20
C GLN A 226 0.04 -10.21 -0.13
N GLN A 227 -0.30 -10.34 -1.41
CA GLN A 227 -1.59 -10.87 -1.86
C GLN A 227 -1.79 -12.34 -1.46
N GLU A 228 -0.72 -13.16 -1.53
CA GLU A 228 -0.77 -14.59 -1.18
C GLU A 228 -0.84 -14.82 0.34
N LEU A 229 -0.06 -14.07 1.12
CA LEU A 229 0.10 -14.32 2.56
C LEU A 229 -0.70 -13.38 3.46
N ASN A 230 -1.26 -12.30 2.92
CA ASN A 230 -2.06 -11.28 3.63
C ASN A 230 -1.39 -10.81 4.94
N LYS A 231 -0.07 -10.50 4.88
CA LYS A 231 0.71 -10.04 6.05
C LYS A 231 0.54 -8.55 6.26
N THR A 232 0.58 -8.11 7.53
CA THR A 232 0.68 -6.68 7.84
C THR A 232 2.12 -6.23 7.62
N ILE A 233 2.31 -5.20 6.81
CA ILE A 233 3.63 -4.68 6.43
C ILE A 233 3.76 -3.22 6.87
N VAL A 234 4.86 -2.89 7.55
CA VAL A 234 5.31 -1.49 7.69
C VAL A 234 6.56 -1.32 6.84
N PHE A 235 6.44 -0.53 5.79
CA PHE A 235 7.46 -0.34 4.76
C PHE A 235 8.05 1.06 4.86
N ILE A 236 9.36 1.17 5.00
CA ILE A 236 10.06 2.47 4.98
C ILE A 236 10.71 2.69 3.64
N THR A 237 10.50 3.88 3.08
CA THR A 237 11.20 4.35 1.90
C THR A 237 11.37 5.86 1.92
N HIS A 238 12.27 6.38 1.09
CA HIS A 238 12.37 7.79 0.73
C HIS A 238 11.89 8.04 -0.71
N ASP A 239 11.48 6.99 -1.43
CA ASP A 239 11.04 7.03 -2.82
C ASP A 239 9.50 7.02 -2.85
N LEU A 240 8.91 8.13 -3.32
CA LEU A 240 7.45 8.27 -3.38
C LEU A 240 6.81 7.31 -4.40
N ALA A 241 7.50 6.99 -5.49
CA ALA A 241 6.98 6.03 -6.46
C ALA A 241 6.87 4.61 -5.85
N GLU A 242 7.81 4.23 -4.95
CA GLU A 242 7.68 2.99 -4.18
C GLU A 242 6.50 3.05 -3.20
N ALA A 243 6.36 4.18 -2.48
CA ALA A 243 5.30 4.36 -1.50
C ALA A 243 3.92 4.22 -2.13
N VAL A 244 3.71 4.88 -3.25
CA VAL A 244 2.47 4.85 -4.03
C VAL A 244 2.17 3.46 -4.59
N ARG A 245 3.21 2.78 -5.09
CA ARG A 245 3.04 1.46 -5.71
C ARG A 245 2.70 0.36 -4.73
N LEU A 246 3.26 0.44 -3.52
CA LEU A 246 3.22 -0.65 -2.53
C LEU A 246 2.22 -0.40 -1.40
N GLY A 247 1.94 0.86 -1.09
CA GLY A 247 1.21 1.25 0.11
C GLY A 247 -0.30 1.30 -0.11
N ASP A 248 -1.03 0.73 0.83
CA ASP A 248 -2.46 1.00 0.98
C ASP A 248 -2.67 2.38 1.61
N ARG A 249 -1.79 2.75 2.59
CA ARG A 249 -1.72 4.09 3.19
C ARG A 249 -0.27 4.52 3.38
N ILE A 250 -0.06 5.83 3.29
CA ILE A 250 1.25 6.46 3.39
C ILE A 250 1.25 7.47 4.55
N ALA A 251 2.26 7.40 5.42
CA ALA A 251 2.58 8.42 6.41
C ALA A 251 3.82 9.18 5.97
N ILE A 252 3.71 10.49 5.75
CA ILE A 252 4.85 11.36 5.45
C ILE A 252 5.39 11.92 6.75
N MET A 253 6.69 11.69 6.99
CA MET A 253 7.39 12.20 8.18
C MET A 253 8.31 13.37 7.85
N ARG A 254 8.24 14.40 8.69
CA ARG A 254 9.15 15.55 8.70
C ARG A 254 9.67 15.79 10.11
N ASP A 255 10.99 15.86 10.28
CA ASP A 255 11.63 16.21 11.57
C ASP A 255 11.14 15.43 12.79
N GLY A 256 10.81 14.13 12.63
CA GLY A 256 10.33 13.27 13.70
C GLY A 256 8.84 13.37 13.99
N GLU A 257 8.08 14.10 13.20
CA GLU A 257 6.63 14.24 13.27
C GLU A 257 5.97 13.63 12.03
N VAL A 258 4.70 13.28 12.14
CA VAL A 258 3.88 12.90 10.99
C VAL A 258 3.28 14.17 10.40
N ALA A 259 3.61 14.47 9.15
CA ALA A 259 3.08 15.62 8.43
C ALA A 259 1.69 15.32 7.84
N GLN A 260 1.52 14.14 7.23
CA GLN A 260 0.24 13.70 6.67
C GLN A 260 0.15 12.19 6.66
N ILE A 261 -1.08 11.65 6.80
CA ILE A 261 -1.41 10.24 6.57
C ILE A 261 -2.63 10.17 5.65
N GLY A 262 -2.56 9.35 4.61
CA GLY A 262 -3.67 9.13 3.68
C GLY A 262 -3.43 7.98 2.72
N GLU A 263 -4.42 7.69 1.89
CA GLU A 263 -4.23 6.85 0.71
C GLU A 263 -3.28 7.55 -0.26
N PRO A 264 -2.57 6.82 -1.16
CA PRO A 264 -1.64 7.42 -2.12
C PRO A 264 -2.22 8.59 -2.90
N GLU A 265 -3.47 8.48 -3.30
CA GLU A 265 -4.20 9.51 -4.05
C GLU A 265 -4.44 10.78 -3.22
N ASP A 266 -4.81 10.63 -1.94
CA ASP A 266 -5.04 11.78 -1.05
C ASP A 266 -3.74 12.56 -0.81
N ILE A 267 -2.63 11.84 -0.63
CA ILE A 267 -1.30 12.44 -0.45
C ILE A 267 -0.93 13.32 -1.67
N VAL A 268 -1.22 12.85 -2.87
CA VAL A 268 -0.83 13.53 -4.11
C VAL A 268 -1.82 14.63 -4.51
N LEU A 269 -3.13 14.41 -4.31
CA LEU A 269 -4.18 15.35 -4.74
C LEU A 269 -4.50 16.42 -3.71
N ARG A 270 -4.28 16.12 -2.42
CA ARG A 270 -4.67 16.96 -1.28
C ARG A 270 -3.56 17.07 -0.27
N PRO A 271 -2.40 17.63 -0.66
CA PRO A 271 -1.30 17.84 0.29
C PRO A 271 -1.75 18.79 1.41
N GLU A 272 -1.46 18.42 2.66
CA GLU A 272 -1.86 19.21 3.84
C GLU A 272 -1.00 20.46 4.03
N ASP A 273 0.25 20.44 3.54
CA ASP A 273 1.15 21.59 3.62
C ASP A 273 2.10 21.67 2.40
N ASP A 274 2.84 22.78 2.30
CA ASP A 274 3.79 23.02 1.22
C ASP A 274 4.90 21.96 1.16
N TYR A 275 5.29 21.38 2.28
CA TYR A 275 6.30 20.32 2.33
C TYR A 275 5.80 19.04 1.64
N VAL A 276 4.56 18.63 1.92
CA VAL A 276 3.96 17.48 1.25
C VAL A 276 3.75 17.77 -0.23
N ALA A 277 3.31 18.98 -0.58
CA ALA A 277 3.14 19.41 -1.96
C ALA A 277 4.47 19.35 -2.73
N GLU A 278 5.57 19.88 -2.16
CA GLU A 278 6.90 19.80 -2.75
C GLU A 278 7.37 18.34 -2.90
N PHE A 279 7.08 17.50 -1.91
CA PHE A 279 7.46 16.10 -1.92
C PHE A 279 6.76 15.30 -3.03
N THR A 280 5.55 15.71 -3.42
CA THR A 280 4.72 15.03 -4.42
C THR A 280 4.87 15.58 -5.84
N GLN A 281 5.62 16.68 -6.05
CA GLN A 281 5.75 17.36 -7.35
C GLN A 281 6.30 16.46 -8.47
N ASP A 282 7.26 15.58 -8.15
CA ASP A 282 7.93 14.73 -9.16
C ASP A 282 7.14 13.45 -9.49
N VAL A 283 5.98 13.24 -8.86
CA VAL A 283 5.20 12.03 -9.10
C VAL A 283 4.32 12.18 -10.32
N ARG A 284 4.44 11.22 -11.22
CA ARG A 284 3.53 11.11 -12.36
C ARG A 284 2.13 10.75 -11.88
N ARG A 285 1.25 11.76 -11.85
CA ARG A 285 -0.14 11.61 -11.38
C ARG A 285 -0.88 10.50 -12.12
N GLU A 286 -0.54 10.28 -13.37
CA GLU A 286 -1.14 9.25 -14.23
C GLU A 286 -0.91 7.83 -13.72
N SER A 287 0.17 7.59 -12.98
CA SER A 287 0.48 6.27 -12.40
C SER A 287 -0.24 5.99 -11.07
N ILE A 288 -0.86 7.02 -10.48
CA ILE A 288 -1.54 6.96 -9.18
C ILE A 288 -3.04 7.08 -9.36
N LEU A 289 -3.48 8.07 -10.13
CA LEU A 289 -4.89 8.31 -10.36
C LEU A 289 -5.51 7.15 -11.12
N THR A 290 -6.67 6.73 -10.65
CA THR A 290 -7.46 5.67 -11.26
C THR A 290 -8.71 6.22 -11.92
N ALA A 291 -9.37 5.40 -12.72
CA ALA A 291 -10.64 5.74 -13.36
C ALA A 291 -11.68 6.28 -12.36
N ARG A 292 -11.67 5.78 -11.12
CA ARG A 292 -12.57 6.22 -10.04
C ARG A 292 -12.45 7.72 -9.74
N HIS A 293 -11.25 8.29 -9.84
CA HIS A 293 -10.98 9.69 -9.49
C HIS A 293 -11.39 10.68 -10.58
N VAL A 294 -11.50 10.19 -11.83
CA VAL A 294 -11.76 11.04 -12.99
C VAL A 294 -13.07 10.72 -13.70
N MET A 295 -13.73 9.60 -13.36
CA MET A 295 -15.00 9.26 -13.96
C MET A 295 -16.08 10.27 -13.57
N VAL A 296 -16.94 10.58 -14.52
CA VAL A 296 -18.14 11.40 -14.35
C VAL A 296 -19.38 10.57 -14.60
N ASP A 297 -20.52 11.06 -14.13
CA ASP A 297 -21.80 10.42 -14.43
C ASP A 297 -22.04 10.42 -15.95
N ALA A 298 -22.56 9.31 -16.49
CA ALA A 298 -22.89 9.23 -17.90
C ALA A 298 -24.05 10.20 -18.22
N PRO A 299 -23.89 11.13 -19.18
CA PRO A 299 -24.92 12.13 -19.50
C PRO A 299 -26.20 11.52 -20.02
N CYS A 300 -26.12 10.36 -20.71
CA CYS A 300 -27.28 9.63 -21.20
C CYS A 300 -27.13 8.13 -20.90
N VAL A 301 -28.07 7.60 -20.13
CA VAL A 301 -28.20 6.16 -19.84
C VAL A 301 -29.59 5.72 -20.23
N VAL A 302 -29.71 4.69 -21.09
CA VAL A 302 -30.97 4.12 -21.52
C VAL A 302 -31.05 2.64 -21.13
N ARG A 303 -32.25 2.16 -20.91
CA ARG A 303 -32.48 0.74 -20.64
C ARG A 303 -32.45 -0.06 -21.93
N SER A 304 -31.96 -1.28 -21.87
CA SER A 304 -31.93 -2.21 -23.01
C SER A 304 -33.30 -2.55 -23.58
N ASP A 305 -34.35 -2.44 -22.75
CA ASP A 305 -35.78 -2.68 -23.09
C ASP A 305 -36.55 -1.37 -23.39
N ALA A 306 -35.90 -0.21 -23.48
CA ALA A 306 -36.51 1.05 -23.84
C ALA A 306 -36.92 1.07 -25.35
N ASP A 307 -37.95 1.83 -25.68
CA ASP A 307 -38.30 2.04 -27.09
C ASP A 307 -37.27 2.97 -27.77
N PRO A 308 -36.99 2.78 -29.06
CA PRO A 308 -36.05 3.58 -29.80
C PRO A 308 -36.37 5.08 -29.86
N ALA A 309 -37.63 5.45 -29.87
CA ALA A 309 -38.04 6.85 -29.89
C ALA A 309 -37.76 7.52 -28.56
N GLY A 310 -38.03 6.82 -27.45
CA GLY A 310 -37.64 7.29 -26.11
C GLY A 310 -36.14 7.40 -25.93
N ALA A 311 -35.36 6.47 -26.46
CA ALA A 311 -33.90 6.52 -26.43
C ALA A 311 -33.35 7.73 -27.22
N LEU A 312 -33.88 8.00 -28.42
CA LEU A 312 -33.48 9.20 -29.18
C LEU A 312 -33.82 10.49 -28.44
N ALA A 313 -35.02 10.59 -27.87
CA ALA A 313 -35.40 11.75 -27.08
C ALA A 313 -34.48 11.96 -25.86
N ALA A 314 -34.05 10.87 -25.20
CA ALA A 314 -33.11 10.93 -24.09
C ALA A 314 -31.70 11.43 -24.52
N ILE A 315 -31.20 10.93 -25.66
CA ILE A 315 -29.90 11.38 -26.22
C ILE A 315 -29.99 12.86 -26.59
N GLU A 316 -31.03 13.29 -27.27
CA GLU A 316 -31.24 14.69 -27.65
C GLU A 316 -31.37 15.61 -26.41
N ALA A 317 -32.14 15.20 -25.41
CA ALA A 317 -32.32 15.96 -24.17
C ALA A 317 -30.98 16.09 -23.34
N ALA A 318 -30.11 15.08 -23.42
CA ALA A 318 -28.79 15.09 -22.80
C ALA A 318 -27.75 15.88 -23.62
N GLY A 319 -28.08 16.29 -24.85
CA GLY A 319 -27.10 16.90 -25.76
C GLY A 319 -25.91 15.99 -26.07
N ALA A 320 -26.13 14.68 -26.05
CA ALA A 320 -25.11 13.66 -26.27
C ALA A 320 -25.21 13.08 -27.69
N ASP A 321 -24.12 12.47 -28.17
CA ASP A 321 -24.07 11.78 -29.47
C ASP A 321 -24.39 10.28 -29.34
N ALA A 322 -24.33 9.75 -28.12
CA ALA A 322 -24.52 8.34 -27.81
C ALA A 322 -25.10 8.15 -26.39
N ALA A 323 -25.69 6.98 -26.16
CA ALA A 323 -26.20 6.56 -24.86
C ALA A 323 -25.48 5.30 -24.36
N MET A 324 -25.23 5.22 -23.05
CA MET A 324 -24.82 3.99 -22.36
C MET A 324 -26.09 3.13 -22.18
N VAL A 325 -26.04 1.88 -22.64
CA VAL A 325 -27.17 0.93 -22.52
C VAL A 325 -26.90 0.05 -21.29
N VAL A 326 -27.93 -0.06 -20.45
CA VAL A 326 -27.88 -0.91 -19.24
C VAL A 326 -29.12 -1.81 -19.19
N ASP A 327 -29.00 -2.96 -18.55
CA ASP A 327 -30.12 -3.82 -18.22
C ASP A 327 -30.90 -3.35 -16.98
N SER A 328 -31.86 -4.18 -16.52
CA SER A 328 -32.66 -3.91 -15.31
C SER A 328 -31.86 -3.78 -14.06
N ASP A 329 -30.68 -4.43 -13.96
CA ASP A 329 -29.79 -4.44 -12.82
C ASP A 329 -28.65 -3.40 -12.92
N ARG A 330 -28.76 -2.49 -13.91
CA ARG A 330 -27.73 -1.51 -14.28
C ARG A 330 -26.44 -2.13 -14.82
N THR A 331 -26.46 -3.39 -15.26
CA THR A 331 -25.32 -4.02 -15.93
C THR A 331 -25.12 -3.36 -17.29
N PHE A 332 -23.91 -2.99 -17.61
CA PHE A 332 -23.57 -2.36 -18.89
C PHE A 332 -23.74 -3.35 -20.05
N VAL A 333 -24.60 -3.04 -20.97
CA VAL A 333 -24.89 -3.84 -22.17
C VAL A 333 -24.02 -3.41 -23.35
N GLY A 334 -23.82 -2.11 -23.55
CA GLY A 334 -23.05 -1.55 -24.65
C GLY A 334 -23.31 -0.05 -24.82
N LEU A 335 -22.77 0.51 -25.90
CA LEU A 335 -22.99 1.88 -26.34
C LEU A 335 -23.82 1.92 -27.59
N LEU A 336 -24.73 2.88 -27.68
CA LEU A 336 -25.57 3.13 -28.87
C LEU A 336 -25.39 4.57 -29.31
N THR A 337 -24.96 4.77 -30.55
CA THR A 337 -24.96 6.09 -31.19
C THR A 337 -26.39 6.44 -31.70
N THR A 338 -26.62 7.74 -31.91
CA THR A 338 -27.87 8.23 -32.51
C THR A 338 -28.21 7.52 -33.85
N GLU A 339 -27.19 7.22 -34.67
CA GLU A 339 -27.39 6.48 -35.93
C GLU A 339 -27.84 5.04 -35.71
N GLN A 340 -27.21 4.34 -34.75
CA GLN A 340 -27.58 2.96 -34.42
C GLN A 340 -28.99 2.87 -33.84
N VAL A 341 -29.42 3.84 -33.03
CA VAL A 341 -30.78 3.90 -32.49
C VAL A 341 -31.79 4.12 -33.62
N ARG A 342 -31.49 5.01 -34.57
CA ARG A 342 -32.35 5.21 -35.76
C ARG A 342 -32.41 3.97 -36.66
N ALA A 343 -31.34 3.21 -36.77
CA ALA A 343 -31.28 1.99 -37.56
C ALA A 343 -32.02 0.80 -36.90
N ALA A 344 -32.18 0.83 -35.59
CA ALA A 344 -32.85 -0.24 -34.83
C ALA A 344 -34.35 -0.36 -35.15
N GLY A 345 -34.99 0.71 -35.64
CA GLY A 345 -36.42 0.71 -35.98
C GLY A 345 -37.27 0.37 -34.74
N ASP A 346 -38.12 -0.67 -34.86
CA ASP A 346 -38.92 -1.19 -33.72
C ASP A 346 -38.23 -2.36 -32.97
N GLY A 347 -36.92 -2.58 -33.21
CA GLY A 347 -36.13 -3.65 -32.58
C GLY A 347 -35.65 -3.35 -31.17
N GLU A 348 -35.23 -4.40 -30.45
CA GLU A 348 -34.62 -4.24 -29.13
C GLU A 348 -33.27 -3.52 -29.24
N LEU A 349 -33.05 -2.47 -28.43
CA LEU A 349 -31.81 -1.68 -28.39
C LEU A 349 -30.59 -2.51 -28.05
N ALA A 350 -30.73 -3.54 -27.20
CA ALA A 350 -29.68 -4.46 -26.83
C ALA A 350 -28.98 -5.14 -28.03
N ALA A 351 -29.76 -5.46 -29.07
CA ALA A 351 -29.25 -6.15 -30.27
C ALA A 351 -28.33 -5.25 -31.13
N HIS A 352 -28.43 -3.94 -30.97
CA HIS A 352 -27.69 -2.95 -31.73
C HIS A 352 -26.55 -2.29 -30.89
N ALA A 353 -26.54 -2.56 -29.58
CA ALA A 353 -25.51 -2.03 -28.69
C ALA A 353 -24.11 -2.63 -29.01
N ALA A 354 -23.13 -1.78 -29.25
CA ALA A 354 -21.77 -2.19 -29.61
C ALA A 354 -20.83 -2.19 -28.44
N ARG A 355 -19.81 -3.06 -28.49
CA ARG A 355 -18.67 -3.11 -27.58
C ARG A 355 -17.38 -3.47 -28.33
N GLY A 356 -16.22 -3.13 -27.79
CA GLY A 356 -14.93 -3.62 -28.27
C GLY A 356 -14.47 -3.05 -29.61
N SER A 357 -14.84 -1.80 -29.90
CA SER A 357 -14.38 -1.09 -31.11
C SER A 357 -14.05 0.37 -30.76
N ALA A 358 -13.41 1.08 -31.69
CA ALA A 358 -13.14 2.52 -31.51
C ALA A 358 -14.44 3.32 -31.30
N ALA A 359 -15.53 2.90 -31.97
CA ALA A 359 -16.87 3.50 -31.82
C ALA A 359 -17.63 3.04 -30.57
N ALA A 360 -17.15 2.01 -29.85
CA ALA A 360 -17.78 1.49 -28.64
C ALA A 360 -16.72 0.77 -27.80
N PRO A 361 -15.95 1.51 -26.98
CA PRO A 361 -14.84 0.96 -26.24
C PRO A 361 -15.26 -0.11 -25.24
N GLU A 362 -14.35 -1.04 -24.94
CA GLU A 362 -14.54 -1.99 -23.85
C GLU A 362 -14.63 -1.26 -22.50
N PRO A 363 -15.51 -1.70 -21.61
CA PRO A 363 -15.59 -1.13 -20.28
C PRO A 363 -14.33 -1.43 -19.47
N VAL A 364 -13.94 -0.48 -18.62
CA VAL A 364 -12.79 -0.60 -17.72
C VAL A 364 -13.23 -0.70 -16.26
N ALA A 365 -12.36 -1.24 -15.40
CA ALA A 365 -12.58 -1.27 -13.97
C ALA A 365 -12.31 0.11 -13.32
N PRO A 366 -12.94 0.43 -12.17
CA PRO A 366 -12.73 1.71 -11.50
C PRO A 366 -11.30 1.91 -10.98
N ASP A 367 -10.55 0.84 -10.81
CA ASP A 367 -9.19 0.81 -10.27
C ASP A 367 -8.08 0.76 -11.35
N ILE A 368 -8.43 0.83 -12.65
CA ILE A 368 -7.45 1.03 -13.73
C ILE A 368 -6.75 2.39 -13.58
N THR A 369 -5.44 2.42 -13.72
CA THR A 369 -4.66 3.68 -13.64
C THR A 369 -4.90 4.57 -14.85
N LEU A 370 -4.70 5.88 -14.70
CA LEU A 370 -4.77 6.80 -15.86
C LEU A 370 -3.69 6.48 -16.89
N GLU A 371 -2.51 6.00 -16.48
CA GLU A 371 -1.44 5.58 -17.39
C GLU A 371 -1.92 4.48 -18.36
N GLU A 372 -2.68 3.52 -17.86
CA GLU A 372 -3.29 2.45 -18.68
C GLU A 372 -4.53 2.92 -19.45
N LEU A 373 -5.29 3.83 -18.85
CA LEU A 373 -6.56 4.33 -19.39
C LEU A 373 -6.37 5.35 -20.53
N ILE A 374 -5.40 6.24 -20.44
CA ILE A 374 -5.14 7.30 -21.45
C ILE A 374 -5.06 6.74 -22.87
N PRO A 375 -4.25 5.70 -23.17
CA PRO A 375 -4.21 5.11 -24.50
C PRO A 375 -5.56 4.60 -24.98
N LEU A 376 -6.36 4.01 -24.11
CA LEU A 376 -7.71 3.49 -24.43
C LEU A 376 -8.68 4.61 -24.77
N ALA A 377 -8.71 5.64 -23.92
CA ALA A 377 -9.57 6.81 -24.13
C ALA A 377 -9.19 7.62 -25.36
N MET A 378 -7.88 7.74 -25.67
CA MET A 378 -7.41 8.43 -26.86
C MET A 378 -7.68 7.67 -28.16
N ALA A 379 -7.76 6.34 -28.10
CA ALA A 379 -8.11 5.50 -29.25
C ALA A 379 -9.63 5.38 -29.50
N SER A 380 -10.46 5.82 -28.55
CA SER A 380 -11.92 5.71 -28.63
C SER A 380 -12.57 6.98 -29.16
N ASP A 381 -13.58 6.84 -30.00
CA ASP A 381 -14.41 7.96 -30.51
C ASP A 381 -15.46 8.42 -29.48
N HIS A 382 -15.79 7.56 -28.52
CA HIS A 382 -16.77 7.82 -27.46
C HIS A 382 -16.19 7.62 -26.06
N PRO A 383 -16.84 8.16 -25.01
CA PRO A 383 -16.40 7.98 -23.64
C PRO A 383 -16.24 6.51 -23.24
N VAL A 384 -15.18 6.19 -22.48
CA VAL A 384 -14.91 4.86 -21.98
C VAL A 384 -15.82 4.57 -20.78
N PRO A 385 -16.65 3.49 -20.82
CA PRO A 385 -17.50 3.15 -19.69
C PRO A 385 -16.70 2.54 -18.55
N VAL A 386 -17.03 2.92 -17.30
CA VAL A 386 -16.44 2.36 -16.09
C VAL A 386 -17.49 1.45 -15.43
N VAL A 387 -17.11 0.19 -15.18
CA VAL A 387 -18.02 -0.82 -14.62
C VAL A 387 -17.41 -1.48 -13.38
N ASP A 388 -18.27 -1.79 -12.39
CA ASP A 388 -17.82 -2.53 -11.21
C ASP A 388 -17.60 -4.03 -11.51
N ARG A 389 -17.12 -4.78 -10.50
CA ARG A 389 -16.87 -6.24 -10.60
C ARG A 389 -18.10 -7.06 -10.97
N ARG A 390 -19.30 -6.49 -10.83
CA ARG A 390 -20.57 -7.09 -11.25
C ARG A 390 -21.03 -6.63 -12.63
N GLY A 391 -20.19 -5.87 -13.33
CA GLY A 391 -20.50 -5.30 -14.65
C GLY A 391 -21.45 -4.11 -14.62
N ARG A 392 -21.79 -3.53 -13.48
CA ARG A 392 -22.71 -2.40 -13.39
C ARG A 392 -22.01 -1.10 -13.73
N LEU A 393 -22.64 -0.29 -14.57
CA LEU A 393 -22.14 1.03 -14.95
C LEU A 393 -22.01 1.95 -13.72
N ARG A 394 -20.84 2.51 -13.53
CA ARG A 394 -20.49 3.45 -12.46
C ARG A 394 -20.33 4.87 -12.97
N GLY A 395 -19.86 5.03 -14.18
CA GLY A 395 -19.60 6.32 -14.80
C GLY A 395 -18.99 6.13 -16.17
N ILE A 396 -18.50 7.23 -16.72
CA ILE A 396 -17.78 7.27 -17.99
C ILE A 396 -16.55 8.15 -17.85
N ILE A 397 -15.61 7.99 -18.76
CA ILE A 397 -14.42 8.84 -18.88
C ILE A 397 -14.36 9.37 -20.30
N ASP A 398 -14.40 10.67 -20.44
CA ASP A 398 -14.21 11.35 -21.71
C ASP A 398 -12.80 12.00 -21.82
N ARG A 399 -12.41 12.38 -23.06
CA ARG A 399 -11.11 13.00 -23.34
C ARG A 399 -10.95 14.36 -22.65
N ASN A 400 -12.03 15.12 -22.47
CA ASN A 400 -11.95 16.46 -21.86
C ASN A 400 -11.66 16.36 -20.38
N THR A 401 -12.36 15.46 -19.66
CA THR A 401 -12.13 15.18 -18.24
C THR A 401 -10.69 14.72 -17.99
N LEU A 402 -10.14 13.84 -18.87
CA LEU A 402 -8.75 13.43 -18.79
C LEU A 402 -7.80 14.60 -19.02
N ALA A 403 -8.04 15.43 -20.05
CA ALA A 403 -7.20 16.58 -20.36
C ALA A 403 -7.20 17.61 -19.22
N GLU A 404 -8.35 17.89 -18.62
CA GLU A 404 -8.46 18.78 -17.46
C GLU A 404 -7.67 18.22 -16.25
N THR A 405 -7.80 16.94 -15.97
CA THR A 405 -7.10 16.30 -14.82
C THR A 405 -5.57 16.34 -15.00
N ILE A 406 -5.08 16.18 -16.22
CA ILE A 406 -3.65 16.21 -16.54
C ILE A 406 -3.14 17.64 -16.57
N SER A 407 -3.92 18.61 -17.09
CA SER A 407 -3.50 20.00 -17.28
C SER A 407 -3.51 20.88 -16.02
N VAL A 408 -4.13 20.45 -14.92
CA VAL A 408 -4.05 21.11 -13.59
C VAL A 408 -2.63 21.00 -12.98
N SER A 409 -1.67 20.48 -13.75
CA SER A 409 -0.29 20.17 -13.32
C SER A 409 0.78 21.21 -13.75
N ASP A 410 0.39 22.35 -14.34
CA ASP A 410 1.30 23.44 -14.71
C ASP A 410 1.14 24.69 -13.81
#